data_5b700a363861036809b3249bf7797211
#
_entry.id   5b700a363861036809b3249bf7797211
#
_cell.length_a   1.000
_cell.length_b   1.000
_cell.length_c   1.000
_cell.angle_alpha   90.00
_cell.angle_beta   90.00
_cell.angle_gamma   90.00
#
_symmetry.space_group_name_H-M   'P 1'
#
loop_
_entity.id
_entity.type
_entity.pdbx_description
1 polymer ?
#
loop_
_entity_poly.entity_id
_entity_poly.type
_entity_poly.pdbx_seq_one_letter_code
_entity_poly.pdbx_strand_id
1 'polypeptide(L)'
;MLKPGDKMPSFEVVDQDGNKITSSELKGKKTIIYFYPKDNTPGCTAEACNLRDNYEALVAQGYNVIGVSKDSAASHRKFADKFSLPFTLLSDPSTQMLQDFGAWGEKKMCGKTCVGTLRKTFIFNEEGILEKIIEKVDTKNHTEQILASDK
;
A
#
# COMPACT_ATOMS: atom_id res chain seq x y z
N MET A 1 10.12 14.40 1.70
CA MET A 1 9.63 13.32 0.81
C MET A 1 10.54 12.11 0.89
N LEU A 2 9.96 10.93 0.97
CA LEU A 2 10.74 9.69 1.04
C LEU A 2 11.50 9.41 -0.26
N LYS A 3 12.68 8.87 -0.13
CA LYS A 3 13.51 8.43 -1.25
C LYS A 3 14.23 7.14 -0.89
N PRO A 4 14.69 6.35 -1.86
CA PRO A 4 15.46 5.14 -1.59
C PRO A 4 16.62 5.42 -0.64
N GLY A 5 16.79 4.56 0.36
CA GLY A 5 17.76 4.73 1.43
C GLY A 5 17.17 5.27 2.72
N ASP A 6 15.97 5.84 2.68
CA ASP A 6 15.31 6.37 3.87
C ASP A 6 14.70 5.24 4.70
N LYS A 7 14.58 5.48 6.00
CA LYS A 7 13.91 4.54 6.90
C LYS A 7 12.39 4.68 6.77
N MET A 8 11.69 3.57 7.03
CA MET A 8 10.24 3.57 7.08
C MET A 8 9.74 4.53 8.14
N PRO A 9 8.84 5.48 7.81
CA PRO A 9 8.22 6.34 8.82
C PRO A 9 7.47 5.51 9.87
N SER A 10 7.52 5.96 11.12
CA SER A 10 6.78 5.32 12.20
C SER A 10 5.28 5.54 12.02
N PHE A 11 4.50 4.50 12.26
CA PHE A 11 3.03 4.61 12.21
C PHE A 11 2.37 3.65 13.20
N GLU A 12 1.14 3.97 13.55
CA GLU A 12 0.28 3.13 14.38
C GLU A 12 -1.14 3.30 13.86
N VAL A 13 -1.66 2.25 13.24
CA VAL A 13 -3.00 2.25 12.63
C VAL A 13 -3.65 0.88 12.90
N VAL A 14 -4.89 0.69 12.46
CA VAL A 14 -5.57 -0.60 12.62
C VAL A 14 -5.73 -1.31 11.29
N ASP A 15 -5.80 -2.63 11.35
CA ASP A 15 -6.04 -3.46 10.17
C ASP A 15 -7.56 -3.66 9.97
N GLN A 16 -7.94 -4.51 9.00
CA GLN A 16 -9.34 -4.78 8.68
C GLN A 16 -10.11 -5.50 9.80
N ASP A 17 -9.41 -6.05 10.76
CA ASP A 17 -10.01 -6.71 11.91
C ASP A 17 -10.00 -5.83 13.17
N GLY A 18 -9.55 -4.58 13.03
CA GLY A 18 -9.47 -3.63 14.13
C GLY A 18 -8.25 -3.81 15.03
N ASN A 19 -7.30 -4.67 14.65
CA ASN A 19 -6.09 -4.90 15.42
C ASN A 19 -5.07 -3.79 15.14
N LYS A 20 -4.40 -3.32 16.19
CA LYS A 20 -3.36 -2.30 16.07
C LYS A 20 -2.14 -2.87 15.37
N ILE A 21 -1.66 -2.16 14.36
CA ILE A 21 -0.46 -2.51 13.60
C ILE A 21 0.49 -1.32 13.68
N THR A 22 1.75 -1.58 14.03
CA THR A 22 2.78 -0.55 14.09
C THR A 22 3.91 -0.86 13.12
N SER A 23 4.64 0.19 12.73
CA SER A 23 5.78 0.04 11.82
C SER A 23 6.85 -0.91 12.37
N SER A 24 7.03 -0.94 13.69
CA SER A 24 8.03 -1.81 14.32
C SER A 24 7.76 -3.29 14.11
N GLU A 25 6.49 -3.69 13.91
CA GLU A 25 6.12 -5.09 13.66
C GLU A 25 6.55 -5.57 12.28
N LEU A 26 6.88 -4.67 11.37
CA LEU A 26 7.27 -5.00 10.01
C LEU A 26 8.77 -5.24 9.84
N LYS A 27 9.57 -4.94 10.85
CA LYS A 27 11.01 -5.20 10.81
C LYS A 27 11.28 -6.69 10.73
N GLY A 28 12.29 -7.06 9.94
CA GLY A 28 12.63 -8.45 9.71
C GLY A 28 11.98 -9.06 8.49
N LYS A 29 11.14 -8.31 7.80
CA LYS A 29 10.45 -8.77 6.58
C LYS A 29 10.57 -7.74 5.49
N LYS A 30 10.78 -8.19 4.25
CA LYS A 30 10.64 -7.33 3.08
C LYS A 30 9.16 -6.95 2.99
N THR A 31 8.86 -5.66 2.87
CA THR A 31 7.50 -5.18 2.94
C THR A 31 7.14 -4.32 1.73
N ILE A 32 6.01 -4.66 1.12
CA ILE A 32 5.40 -3.86 0.06
C ILE A 32 4.23 -3.12 0.70
N ILE A 33 4.30 -1.79 0.70
CA ILE A 33 3.20 -0.95 1.20
C ILE A 33 2.66 -0.16 0.01
N TYR A 34 1.42 -0.43 -0.38
CA TYR A 34 0.80 0.30 -1.47
C TYR A 34 -0.36 1.15 -0.94
N PHE A 35 -0.39 2.40 -1.38
CA PHE A 35 -1.43 3.37 -1.02
C PHE A 35 -2.40 3.49 -2.17
N TYR A 36 -3.71 3.46 -1.87
CA TYR A 36 -4.76 3.55 -2.88
C TYR A 36 -5.90 4.45 -2.39
N PRO A 37 -6.63 5.09 -3.32
CA PRO A 37 -7.62 6.11 -2.93
C PRO A 37 -8.83 5.59 -2.17
N LYS A 38 -9.41 4.47 -2.57
CA LYS A 38 -10.69 4.04 -1.98
C LYS A 38 -10.99 2.58 -2.26
N ASP A 39 -11.50 1.87 -1.23
CA ASP A 39 -11.96 0.49 -1.36
C ASP A 39 -13.05 0.36 -2.43
N ASN A 40 -13.04 -0.77 -3.13
CA ASN A 40 -14.09 -1.17 -4.06
C ASN A 40 -14.33 -0.20 -5.22
N THR A 41 -13.30 0.51 -5.64
CA THR A 41 -13.31 1.29 -6.89
C THR A 41 -12.61 0.50 -7.98
N PRO A 42 -12.89 0.77 -9.28
CA PRO A 42 -12.34 -0.09 -10.36
C PRO A 42 -10.82 -0.21 -10.37
N GLY A 43 -10.09 0.89 -10.26
CA GLY A 43 -8.63 0.86 -10.26
C GLY A 43 -8.05 0.19 -9.03
N CYS A 44 -8.60 0.50 -7.86
CA CYS A 44 -8.12 -0.09 -6.61
C CYS A 44 -8.45 -1.58 -6.52
N THR A 45 -9.60 -1.99 -7.05
CA THR A 45 -9.97 -3.40 -7.14
C THR A 45 -9.04 -4.15 -8.07
N ALA A 46 -8.72 -3.58 -9.24
CA ALA A 46 -7.81 -4.19 -10.20
C ALA A 46 -6.42 -4.40 -9.58
N GLU A 47 -5.91 -3.40 -8.87
CA GLU A 47 -4.62 -3.48 -8.20
C GLU A 47 -4.61 -4.56 -7.11
N ALA A 48 -5.63 -4.56 -6.24
CA ALA A 48 -5.75 -5.55 -5.18
C ALA A 48 -5.87 -6.97 -5.72
N CYS A 49 -6.67 -7.17 -6.75
CA CYS A 49 -6.84 -8.48 -7.37
C CYS A 49 -5.57 -8.97 -8.08
N ASN A 50 -4.82 -8.07 -8.70
CA ASN A 50 -3.53 -8.43 -9.29
C ASN A 50 -2.57 -8.92 -8.22
N LEU A 51 -2.48 -8.23 -7.09
CA LEU A 51 -1.62 -8.63 -5.97
C LEU A 51 -2.12 -9.94 -5.35
N ARG A 52 -3.43 -10.12 -5.22
CA ARG A 52 -4.04 -11.35 -4.72
C ARG A 52 -3.66 -12.54 -5.60
N ASP A 53 -3.82 -12.40 -6.91
CA ASP A 53 -3.58 -13.48 -7.86
C ASP A 53 -2.11 -13.89 -7.91
N ASN A 54 -1.21 -12.99 -7.51
CA ASN A 54 0.24 -13.24 -7.48
C ASN A 54 0.80 -13.32 -6.07
N TYR A 55 -0.06 -13.41 -5.08
CA TYR A 55 0.35 -13.35 -3.67
C TYR A 55 1.32 -14.47 -3.29
N GLU A 56 1.08 -15.69 -3.73
CA GLU A 56 1.96 -16.82 -3.43
C GLU A 56 3.37 -16.58 -3.96
N ALA A 57 3.50 -16.02 -5.17
CA ALA A 57 4.79 -15.69 -5.75
C ALA A 57 5.50 -14.61 -4.95
N LEU A 58 4.77 -13.60 -4.48
CA LEU A 58 5.33 -12.53 -3.67
C LEU A 58 5.81 -13.05 -2.32
N VAL A 59 5.00 -13.88 -1.66
CA VAL A 59 5.37 -14.49 -0.38
C VAL A 59 6.58 -15.42 -0.54
N ALA A 60 6.64 -16.16 -1.65
CA ALA A 60 7.77 -17.05 -1.93
C ALA A 60 9.09 -16.29 -2.05
N GLN A 61 9.03 -15.00 -2.43
CA GLN A 61 10.20 -14.13 -2.49
C GLN A 61 10.45 -13.36 -1.20
N GLY A 62 9.69 -13.66 -0.15
CA GLY A 62 9.88 -13.08 1.18
C GLY A 62 9.14 -11.78 1.42
N TYR A 63 8.22 -11.38 0.52
CA TYR A 63 7.49 -10.13 0.67
C TYR A 63 6.25 -10.27 1.55
N ASN A 64 6.03 -9.25 2.38
CA ASN A 64 4.80 -9.03 3.11
C ASN A 64 4.05 -7.90 2.37
N VAL A 65 2.78 -8.11 2.03
CA VAL A 65 1.99 -7.14 1.25
C VAL A 65 1.00 -6.43 2.15
N ILE A 66 1.00 -5.10 2.08
CA ILE A 66 0.12 -4.26 2.90
C ILE A 66 -0.49 -3.17 2.03
N GLY A 67 -1.83 -3.07 2.03
CA GLY A 67 -2.54 -1.97 1.38
C GLY A 67 -2.97 -0.95 2.43
N VAL A 68 -2.97 0.33 2.05
CA VAL A 68 -3.34 1.43 2.95
C VAL A 68 -4.27 2.40 2.24
N SER A 69 -5.37 2.75 2.88
CA SER A 69 -6.21 3.86 2.45
C SER A 69 -6.82 4.53 3.68
N LYS A 70 -7.52 5.64 3.46
CA LYS A 70 -8.21 6.35 4.54
C LYS A 70 -9.56 5.73 4.91
N ASP A 71 -9.98 4.68 4.22
CA ASP A 71 -11.22 3.99 4.52
C ASP A 71 -11.18 3.35 5.90
N SER A 72 -12.35 3.10 6.48
CA SER A 72 -12.47 2.48 7.81
C SER A 72 -12.08 1.00 7.78
N ALA A 73 -11.79 0.46 8.97
CA ALA A 73 -11.53 -0.97 9.12
C ALA A 73 -12.73 -1.80 8.64
N ALA A 74 -13.96 -1.35 8.91
CA ALA A 74 -15.17 -2.03 8.46
C ALA A 74 -15.26 -2.08 6.92
N SER A 75 -14.90 -0.98 6.25
CA SER A 75 -14.85 -0.93 4.78
C SER A 75 -13.80 -1.90 4.25
N HIS A 76 -12.62 -1.91 4.86
CA HIS A 76 -11.53 -2.84 4.49
C HIS A 76 -11.96 -4.30 4.66
N ARG A 77 -12.70 -4.62 5.74
CA ARG A 77 -13.18 -5.98 5.96
C ARG A 77 -14.11 -6.42 4.83
N LYS A 78 -15.04 -5.55 4.45
CA LYS A 78 -15.97 -5.83 3.33
C LYS A 78 -15.22 -6.00 2.01
N PHE A 79 -14.25 -5.15 1.75
CA PHE A 79 -13.45 -5.20 0.53
C PHE A 79 -12.63 -6.50 0.48
N ALA A 80 -11.95 -6.82 1.57
CA ALA A 80 -11.15 -8.04 1.65
C ALA A 80 -12.01 -9.30 1.49
N ASP A 81 -13.21 -9.32 2.10
CA ASP A 81 -14.12 -10.46 1.98
C ASP A 81 -14.68 -10.60 0.56
N LYS A 82 -15.04 -9.47 -0.05
CA LYS A 82 -15.63 -9.48 -1.40
C LYS A 82 -14.67 -10.05 -2.44
N PHE A 83 -13.40 -9.75 -2.33
CA PHE A 83 -12.39 -10.15 -3.32
C PHE A 83 -11.41 -11.20 -2.80
N SER A 84 -11.65 -11.73 -1.60
CA SER A 84 -10.80 -12.76 -0.98
C SER A 84 -9.33 -12.33 -0.92
N LEU A 85 -9.09 -11.11 -0.44
CA LEU A 85 -7.75 -10.56 -0.34
C LEU A 85 -7.00 -11.23 0.82
N PRO A 86 -5.84 -11.87 0.56
CA PRO A 86 -5.12 -12.62 1.59
C PRO A 86 -4.15 -11.79 2.42
N PHE A 87 -4.04 -10.50 2.13
CA PHE A 87 -3.07 -9.62 2.78
C PHE A 87 -3.77 -8.56 3.65
N THR A 88 -2.95 -7.88 4.46
CA THR A 88 -3.43 -6.86 5.39
C THR A 88 -3.81 -5.56 4.70
N LEU A 89 -4.93 -4.98 5.12
CA LEU A 89 -5.35 -3.63 4.71
C LEU A 89 -5.35 -2.76 5.96
N LEU A 90 -4.63 -1.63 5.91
CA LEU A 90 -4.53 -0.69 7.02
C LEU A 90 -5.45 0.50 6.82
N SER A 91 -6.10 0.92 7.90
CA SER A 91 -7.02 2.04 7.90
C SER A 91 -6.32 3.28 8.46
N ASP A 92 -6.27 4.36 7.66
CA ASP A 92 -5.63 5.63 8.04
C ASP A 92 -6.61 6.79 7.87
N PRO A 93 -7.69 6.85 8.68
CA PRO A 93 -8.71 7.89 8.52
C PRO A 93 -8.19 9.31 8.78
N SER A 94 -7.16 9.46 9.60
CA SER A 94 -6.55 10.76 9.87
C SER A 94 -5.64 11.24 8.73
N THR A 95 -5.28 10.34 7.81
CA THR A 95 -4.32 10.57 6.72
C THR A 95 -2.89 10.83 7.18
N GLN A 96 -2.59 10.64 8.46
CA GLN A 96 -1.26 10.91 8.99
C GLN A 96 -0.19 10.01 8.35
N MET A 97 -0.48 8.70 8.26
CA MET A 97 0.44 7.75 7.60
C MET A 97 0.59 8.11 6.12
N LEU A 98 -0.51 8.43 5.44
CA LEU A 98 -0.48 8.86 4.04
C LEU A 98 0.43 10.06 3.85
N GLN A 99 0.34 11.05 4.73
CA GLN A 99 1.17 12.25 4.68
C GLN A 99 2.63 11.94 4.96
N ASP A 100 2.90 11.14 5.98
CA ASP A 100 4.26 10.79 6.39
C ASP A 100 5.02 10.02 5.30
N PHE A 101 4.31 9.21 4.53
CA PHE A 101 4.90 8.47 3.40
C PHE A 101 4.94 9.29 2.10
N GLY A 102 4.35 10.48 2.08
CA GLY A 102 4.27 11.28 0.86
C GLY A 102 3.25 10.76 -0.16
N ALA A 103 2.26 10.00 0.32
CA ALA A 103 1.17 9.47 -0.52
C ALA A 103 -0.10 10.32 -0.41
N TRP A 104 0.03 11.54 0.04
CA TRP A 104 -1.07 12.50 0.18
C TRP A 104 -0.63 13.84 -0.40
N GLY A 105 -1.43 14.42 -1.27
CA GLY A 105 -1.09 15.71 -1.86
C GLY A 105 -2.02 16.12 -2.97
N GLU A 106 -1.59 17.09 -3.75
CA GLU A 106 -2.36 17.61 -4.88
C GLU A 106 -2.35 16.63 -6.04
N LYS A 107 -3.52 16.42 -6.63
CA LYS A 107 -3.67 15.64 -7.84
C LYS A 107 -4.73 16.28 -8.73
N LYS A 108 -4.62 16.05 -10.04
CA LYS A 108 -5.61 16.53 -11.00
C LYS A 108 -6.65 15.45 -11.27
N MET A 109 -7.92 15.83 -11.14
CA MET A 109 -9.05 14.96 -11.48
C MET A 109 -10.06 15.79 -12.26
N CYS A 110 -10.41 15.32 -13.46
CA CYS A 110 -11.41 15.99 -14.33
C CYS A 110 -11.09 17.46 -14.56
N GLY A 111 -9.80 17.78 -14.76
CA GLY A 111 -9.36 19.16 -15.02
C GLY A 111 -9.27 20.06 -13.80
N LYS A 112 -9.56 19.53 -12.62
CA LYS A 112 -9.47 20.28 -11.36
C LYS A 112 -8.35 19.73 -10.47
N THR A 113 -7.71 20.64 -9.72
CA THR A 113 -6.73 20.23 -8.71
C THR A 113 -7.46 19.97 -7.40
N CYS A 114 -7.23 18.80 -6.81
CA CYS A 114 -7.76 18.46 -5.50
C CYS A 114 -6.68 17.82 -4.65
N VAL A 115 -6.90 17.78 -3.34
CA VAL A 115 -5.98 17.10 -2.41
C VAL A 115 -6.56 15.72 -2.07
N GLY A 116 -5.73 14.72 -2.12
CA GLY A 116 -6.16 13.36 -1.81
C GLY A 116 -5.03 12.36 -1.85
N THR A 117 -5.39 11.08 -1.82
CA THR A 117 -4.42 9.99 -1.86
C THR A 117 -3.73 9.94 -3.22
N LEU A 118 -2.41 9.90 -3.19
CA LEU A 118 -1.58 9.64 -4.36
C LEU A 118 -1.32 8.15 -4.40
N ARG A 119 -1.63 7.51 -5.52
CA ARG A 119 -1.40 6.08 -5.68
C ARG A 119 0.09 5.83 -5.85
N LYS A 120 0.71 5.29 -4.80
CA LYS A 120 2.14 5.00 -4.76
C LYS A 120 2.38 3.68 -4.05
N THR A 121 3.46 3.01 -4.42
CA THR A 121 3.87 1.78 -3.76
C THR A 121 5.32 1.93 -3.31
N PHE A 122 5.58 1.53 -2.07
CA PHE A 122 6.89 1.61 -1.44
C PHE A 122 7.35 0.20 -1.11
N ILE A 123 8.61 -0.13 -1.45
CA ILE A 123 9.18 -1.44 -1.17
C ILE A 123 10.34 -1.25 -0.20
N PHE A 124 10.22 -1.87 0.98
CA PHE A 124 11.22 -1.82 2.03
C PHE A 124 11.91 -3.17 2.21
N ASN A 125 13.20 -3.15 2.54
CA ASN A 125 13.93 -4.36 2.86
C ASN A 125 13.67 -4.81 4.31
N GLU A 126 14.31 -5.89 4.74
CA GLU A 126 14.11 -6.46 6.09
C GLU A 126 14.55 -5.51 7.21
N GLU A 127 15.40 -4.55 6.90
CA GLU A 127 15.87 -3.55 7.88
C GLU A 127 14.96 -2.33 7.94
N GLY A 128 13.89 -2.31 7.15
CA GLY A 128 12.97 -1.19 7.09
C GLY A 128 13.49 -0.02 6.28
N ILE A 129 14.44 -0.27 5.38
CA ILE A 129 15.02 0.76 4.50
C ILE A 129 14.33 0.71 3.15
N LEU A 130 13.92 1.87 2.66
CA LEU A 130 13.24 1.98 1.38
C LEU A 130 14.18 1.65 0.23
N GLU A 131 13.78 0.69 -0.60
CA GLU A 131 14.56 0.27 -1.76
C GLU A 131 14.02 0.86 -3.06
N LYS A 132 12.69 1.00 -3.16
CA LYS A 132 12.05 1.37 -4.42
C LYS A 132 10.72 2.08 -4.16
N ILE A 133 10.42 3.08 -4.99
CA ILE A 133 9.11 3.75 -5.00
C ILE A 133 8.54 3.60 -6.41
N ILE A 134 7.29 3.11 -6.50
CA ILE A 134 6.56 3.07 -7.75
C ILE A 134 5.54 4.20 -7.72
N GLU A 135 5.77 5.24 -8.52
CA GLU A 135 4.90 6.42 -8.56
C GLU A 135 3.85 6.35 -9.67
N LYS A 136 4.15 5.63 -10.75
CA LYS A 136 3.20 5.41 -11.84
C LYS A 136 2.72 3.97 -11.79
N VAL A 137 1.72 3.74 -10.96
CA VAL A 137 1.20 2.38 -10.73
C VAL A 137 0.33 1.93 -11.90
N ASP A 138 0.67 0.77 -12.45
CA ASP A 138 -0.16 0.07 -13.41
C ASP A 138 -1.03 -0.92 -12.62
N THR A 139 -2.29 -0.58 -12.39
CA THR A 139 -3.17 -1.35 -11.53
C THR A 139 -3.42 -2.77 -12.02
N LYS A 140 -3.29 -3.03 -13.30
CA LYS A 140 -3.52 -4.36 -13.89
C LYS A 140 -2.28 -5.23 -13.91
N ASN A 141 -1.08 -4.62 -13.81
CA ASN A 141 0.20 -5.33 -13.88
C ASN A 141 1.13 -4.94 -12.74
N HIS A 142 0.57 -4.66 -11.58
CA HIS A 142 1.33 -4.10 -10.46
C HIS A 142 2.37 -5.07 -9.91
N THR A 143 2.05 -6.36 -9.82
CA THR A 143 3.02 -7.38 -9.38
C THR A 143 4.26 -7.38 -10.28
N GLU A 144 4.07 -7.25 -11.58
CA GLU A 144 5.19 -7.17 -12.53
C GLU A 144 6.07 -5.96 -12.26
N GLN A 145 5.46 -4.82 -11.95
CA GLN A 145 6.19 -3.61 -11.60
C GLN A 145 7.03 -3.81 -10.33
N ILE A 146 6.47 -4.48 -9.33
CA ILE A 146 7.15 -4.75 -8.06
C ILE A 146 8.34 -5.68 -8.26
N LEU A 147 8.17 -6.72 -9.05
CA LEU A 147 9.21 -7.73 -9.28
C LEU A 147 10.22 -7.34 -10.35
N ALA A 148 9.97 -6.27 -11.10
CA ALA A 148 10.92 -5.79 -12.11
C ALA A 148 12.21 -5.35 -11.44
N SER A 149 13.34 -5.76 -12.02
CA SER A 149 14.63 -5.32 -11.51
C SER A 149 14.87 -3.86 -11.89
N ASP A 150 15.39 -3.09 -10.95
CA ASP A 150 15.79 -1.70 -11.20
C ASP A 150 17.14 -1.70 -11.89
N LYS A 151 17.16 -1.14 -13.06
CA LYS A 151 18.41 -0.93 -13.80
C LYS A 151 18.59 0.52 -14.17
#